data_a49c0d4235c973cba93237c3e4308e63
#
_entry.id   a49c0d4235c973cba93237c3e4308e63
#
_cell.length_a   1.000
_cell.length_b   1.000
_cell.length_c   1.000
_cell.angle_alpha   90.00
_cell.angle_beta   90.00
_cell.angle_gamma   90.00
#
_symmetry.space_group_name_H-M   'P 1'
#
loop_
_entity.id
_entity.type
_entity.pdbx_description
1 polymer ?
#
loop_
_entity_poly.entity_id
_entity_poly.type
_entity_poly.pdbx_seq_one_letter_code
_entity_poly.pdbx_strand_id
1 'polypeptide(L)'
;PRSKYFAWDNFRRFQQSWGMANGMEREDFQELMNTHKEAHAIHYKRDFSPEQMRELALNYKQAVESRGFGIPEDPWEQLIGAVDMVFDSWHTPKAEEYRRLMGVSDDWGTAVIVQAMVFGNLGLQSGSGVLFTAHPYRKVRRVALWGDYAIGDQGEDIVSGLVTSHPISVEQAEIDGRDENKSLERRFPNTYQRLLSISRELVYDKEWNPQEIEFTFEGAEAEQLYILQTRDMITIKKKEH
;
A
#
# COMPACT_ATOMS: atom_id res chain seq x y z
N PRO A 1 -22.76 -7.58 4.44
CA PRO A 1 -22.51 -6.25 5.01
C PRO A 1 -21.09 -6.24 5.59
N ARG A 2 -20.29 -5.24 5.21
CA ARG A 2 -18.94 -5.04 5.73
C ARG A 2 -19.00 -4.83 7.24
N SER A 3 -17.99 -5.30 7.98
CA SER A 3 -17.98 -5.24 9.44
C SER A 3 -17.90 -3.79 9.96
N LYS A 4 -18.38 -3.54 11.19
CA LYS A 4 -18.21 -2.23 11.84
C LYS A 4 -16.73 -1.85 12.00
N TYR A 5 -15.87 -2.84 12.31
CA TYR A 5 -14.43 -2.67 12.37
C TYR A 5 -13.88 -2.11 11.04
N PHE A 6 -14.24 -2.75 9.92
CA PHE A 6 -13.84 -2.31 8.58
C PHE A 6 -14.22 -0.85 8.30
N ALA A 7 -15.46 -0.45 8.64
CA ALA A 7 -15.91 0.92 8.41
C ALA A 7 -15.08 1.94 9.20
N TRP A 8 -14.79 1.64 10.46
CA TRP A 8 -13.99 2.52 11.32
C TRP A 8 -12.50 2.54 10.95
N ASP A 9 -11.92 1.40 10.52
CA ASP A 9 -10.54 1.39 10.06
C ASP A 9 -10.35 2.22 8.77
N ASN A 10 -11.30 2.15 7.83
CA ASN A 10 -11.24 2.99 6.63
C ASN A 10 -11.45 4.48 6.95
N PHE A 11 -12.37 4.81 7.86
CA PHE A 11 -12.53 6.19 8.33
C PHE A 11 -11.26 6.73 8.98
N ARG A 12 -10.60 5.93 9.85
CA ARG A 12 -9.31 6.26 10.44
C ARG A 12 -8.23 6.51 9.38
N ARG A 13 -8.14 5.63 8.37
CA ARG A 13 -7.18 5.76 7.26
C ARG A 13 -7.40 7.04 6.48
N PHE A 14 -8.64 7.37 6.18
CA PHE A 14 -8.96 8.61 5.49
C PHE A 14 -8.52 9.84 6.29
N GLN A 15 -8.73 9.86 7.61
CA GLN A 15 -8.24 10.92 8.48
C GLN A 15 -6.70 11.04 8.41
N GLN A 16 -6.00 9.92 8.48
CA GLN A 16 -4.54 9.88 8.37
C GLN A 16 -4.06 10.44 7.02
N SER A 17 -4.60 9.94 5.92
CA SER A 17 -4.19 10.36 4.56
C SER A 17 -4.47 11.85 4.35
N TRP A 18 -5.63 12.34 4.80
CA TRP A 18 -5.99 13.75 4.72
C TRP A 18 -5.06 14.63 5.56
N GLY A 19 -4.79 14.25 6.81
CA GLY A 19 -3.87 14.98 7.68
C GLY A 19 -2.47 15.03 7.11
N MET A 20 -1.94 13.91 6.60
CA MET A 20 -0.61 13.86 5.99
C MET A 20 -0.54 14.70 4.71
N ALA A 21 -1.57 14.71 3.88
CA ALA A 21 -1.64 15.55 2.69
C ALA A 21 -1.65 17.05 3.02
N ASN A 22 -2.14 17.40 4.22
CA ASN A 22 -2.11 18.78 4.74
C ASN A 22 -0.88 19.09 5.62
N GLY A 23 0.13 18.22 5.64
CA GLY A 23 1.43 18.50 6.28
C GLY A 23 1.58 17.96 7.72
N MET A 24 0.68 17.08 8.18
CA MET A 24 0.94 16.30 9.40
C MET A 24 1.96 15.20 9.12
N GLU A 25 2.81 14.90 10.09
CA GLU A 25 3.80 13.85 9.94
C GLU A 25 3.19 12.47 10.25
N ARG A 26 3.77 11.42 9.67
CA ARG A 26 3.36 10.04 9.93
C ARG A 26 3.49 9.68 11.41
N GLU A 27 4.50 10.19 12.06
CA GLU A 27 4.85 9.99 13.47
C GLU A 27 3.73 10.46 14.40
N ASP A 28 3.01 11.55 14.07
CA ASP A 28 1.85 12.04 14.84
C ASP A 28 0.78 10.93 14.96
N PHE A 29 0.48 10.25 13.86
CA PHE A 29 -0.51 9.18 13.83
C PHE A 29 0.01 7.87 14.42
N GLN A 30 1.31 7.60 14.30
CA GLN A 30 1.95 6.45 14.90
C GLN A 30 1.93 6.54 16.43
N GLU A 31 2.17 7.71 16.98
CA GLU A 31 2.09 7.95 18.42
C GLU A 31 0.67 7.72 18.95
N LEU A 32 -0.35 8.25 18.27
CA LEU A 32 -1.76 8.00 18.62
C LEU A 32 -2.10 6.50 18.58
N MET A 33 -1.63 5.78 17.55
CA MET A 33 -1.82 4.33 17.44
C MET A 33 -1.17 3.59 18.59
N ASN A 34 0.07 3.93 18.94
CA ASN A 34 0.83 3.26 20.00
C ASN A 34 0.19 3.52 21.37
N THR A 35 -0.15 4.78 21.66
CA THR A 35 -0.86 5.15 22.90
C THR A 35 -2.16 4.38 23.03
N HIS A 36 -2.91 4.23 21.94
CA HIS A 36 -4.18 3.49 21.95
C HIS A 36 -3.97 1.98 22.16
N LYS A 37 -2.93 1.40 21.56
CA LYS A 37 -2.54 -0.01 21.78
C LYS A 37 -2.17 -0.25 23.23
N GLU A 38 -1.37 0.62 23.83
CA GLU A 38 -0.96 0.54 25.23
C GLU A 38 -2.15 0.63 26.17
N ALA A 39 -3.04 1.61 25.96
CA ALA A 39 -4.23 1.81 26.79
C ALA A 39 -5.16 0.59 26.83
N HIS A 40 -5.19 -0.21 25.76
CA HIS A 40 -6.02 -1.41 25.65
C HIS A 40 -5.24 -2.71 25.81
N ALA A 41 -3.93 -2.68 26.11
CA ALA A 41 -3.03 -3.84 26.20
C ALA A 41 -3.07 -4.72 24.92
N ILE A 42 -3.11 -4.09 23.73
CA ILE A 42 -3.21 -4.75 22.42
C ILE A 42 -1.91 -4.55 21.64
N HIS A 43 -1.37 -5.62 21.05
CA HIS A 43 -0.14 -5.57 20.27
C HIS A 43 -0.40 -5.30 18.78
N TYR A 44 -1.43 -5.92 18.20
CA TYR A 44 -1.71 -5.82 16.77
C TYR A 44 -3.00 -5.07 16.50
N LYS A 45 -2.97 -4.14 15.54
CA LYS A 45 -4.15 -3.35 15.13
C LYS A 45 -5.38 -4.22 14.81
N ARG A 46 -5.17 -5.38 14.19
CA ARG A 46 -6.24 -6.33 13.83
C ARG A 46 -7.00 -6.92 15.02
N ASP A 47 -6.44 -6.81 16.22
CA ASP A 47 -7.04 -7.37 17.44
C ASP A 47 -7.94 -6.37 18.17
N PHE A 48 -8.03 -5.13 17.66
CA PHE A 48 -9.00 -4.15 18.18
C PHE A 48 -10.44 -4.60 17.95
N SER A 49 -11.29 -4.37 18.95
CA SER A 49 -12.73 -4.44 18.75
C SER A 49 -13.24 -3.32 17.84
N PRO A 50 -14.43 -3.45 17.25
CA PRO A 50 -15.04 -2.35 16.48
C PRO A 50 -15.17 -1.04 17.26
N GLU A 51 -15.43 -1.12 18.57
CA GLU A 51 -15.56 0.01 19.49
C GLU A 51 -14.20 0.70 19.72
N GLN A 52 -13.15 -0.09 19.95
CA GLN A 52 -11.77 0.41 20.08
C GLN A 52 -11.27 1.05 18.77
N MET A 53 -11.57 0.44 17.64
CA MET A 53 -11.24 1.03 16.34
C MET A 53 -11.99 2.35 16.09
N ARG A 54 -13.26 2.43 16.54
CA ARG A 54 -14.03 3.68 16.49
C ARG A 54 -13.37 4.78 17.33
N GLU A 55 -12.96 4.47 18.55
CA GLU A 55 -12.29 5.41 19.45
C GLU A 55 -10.99 5.93 18.82
N LEU A 56 -10.14 5.05 18.30
CA LEU A 56 -8.93 5.43 17.60
C LEU A 56 -9.21 6.34 16.39
N ALA A 57 -10.23 6.00 15.59
CA ALA A 57 -10.61 6.79 14.42
C ALA A 57 -11.08 8.20 14.79
N LEU A 58 -11.79 8.34 15.91
CA LEU A 58 -12.21 9.65 16.43
C LEU A 58 -11.03 10.43 17.00
N ASN A 59 -10.06 9.79 17.63
CA ASN A 59 -8.81 10.44 18.07
C ASN A 59 -8.02 10.99 16.88
N TYR A 60 -7.94 10.24 15.78
CA TYR A 60 -7.32 10.73 14.52
C TYR A 60 -8.06 11.94 13.98
N LYS A 61 -9.41 11.88 13.91
CA LYS A 61 -10.24 13.01 13.50
C LYS A 61 -9.95 14.25 14.33
N GLN A 62 -9.95 14.11 15.65
CA GLN A 62 -9.67 15.21 16.58
C GLN A 62 -8.27 15.80 16.37
N ALA A 63 -7.26 14.95 16.14
CA ALA A 63 -5.89 15.41 15.88
C ALA A 63 -5.82 16.24 14.59
N VAL A 64 -6.46 15.79 13.52
CA VAL A 64 -6.53 16.52 12.23
C VAL A 64 -7.27 17.85 12.39
N GLU A 65 -8.42 17.85 13.03
CA GLU A 65 -9.23 19.07 13.28
C GLU A 65 -8.50 20.08 14.16
N SER A 66 -7.77 19.62 15.18
CA SER A 66 -7.00 20.50 16.07
C SER A 66 -5.85 21.25 15.38
N ARG A 67 -5.38 20.73 14.25
CA ARG A 67 -4.39 21.35 13.37
C ARG A 67 -5.03 22.28 12.33
N GLY A 68 -6.35 22.43 12.32
CA GLY A 68 -7.09 23.25 11.36
C GLY A 68 -7.36 22.57 10.01
N PHE A 69 -7.13 21.25 9.90
CA PHE A 69 -7.29 20.47 8.66
C PHE A 69 -8.60 19.68 8.62
N GLY A 70 -9.71 20.30 9.08
CA GLY A 70 -11.00 19.62 9.10
C GLY A 70 -11.43 19.09 7.73
N ILE A 71 -11.95 17.85 7.70
CA ILE A 71 -12.43 17.21 6.47
C ILE A 71 -13.84 17.70 6.19
N PRO A 72 -14.13 18.20 4.97
CA PRO A 72 -15.51 18.54 4.57
C PRO A 72 -16.46 17.36 4.72
N GLU A 73 -17.73 17.61 5.03
CA GLU A 73 -18.75 16.56 5.11
C GLU A 73 -19.24 16.13 3.72
N ASP A 74 -19.24 17.06 2.75
CA ASP A 74 -19.65 16.77 1.38
C ASP A 74 -18.57 15.96 0.63
N PRO A 75 -18.90 14.77 0.06
CA PRO A 75 -17.96 13.95 -0.67
C PRO A 75 -17.35 14.63 -1.90
N TRP A 76 -18.06 15.55 -2.54
CA TRP A 76 -17.53 16.29 -3.68
C TRP A 76 -16.49 17.32 -3.24
N GLU A 77 -16.73 18.01 -2.13
CA GLU A 77 -15.73 18.90 -1.54
C GLU A 77 -14.47 18.13 -1.11
N GLN A 78 -14.65 16.91 -0.55
CA GLN A 78 -13.53 16.03 -0.23
C GLN A 78 -12.73 15.66 -1.49
N LEU A 79 -13.41 15.28 -2.56
CA LEU A 79 -12.76 14.93 -3.83
C LEU A 79 -12.01 16.11 -4.42
N ILE A 80 -12.65 17.27 -4.53
CA ILE A 80 -12.02 18.49 -5.07
C ILE A 80 -10.80 18.86 -4.23
N GLY A 81 -10.94 18.89 -2.89
CA GLY A 81 -9.83 19.18 -2.00
C GLY A 81 -8.65 18.19 -2.15
N ALA A 82 -8.95 16.90 -2.33
CA ALA A 82 -7.92 15.90 -2.59
C ALA A 82 -7.22 16.11 -3.94
N VAL A 83 -7.97 16.50 -4.99
CA VAL A 83 -7.41 16.83 -6.32
C VAL A 83 -6.49 18.03 -6.23
N ASP A 84 -6.92 19.09 -5.54
CA ASP A 84 -6.11 20.30 -5.34
C ASP A 84 -4.80 19.97 -4.60
N MET A 85 -4.87 19.16 -3.53
CA MET A 85 -3.67 18.70 -2.82
C MET A 85 -2.69 17.93 -3.72
N VAL A 86 -3.19 17.11 -4.65
CA VAL A 86 -2.30 16.42 -5.60
C VAL A 86 -1.64 17.40 -6.55
N PHE A 87 -2.34 18.41 -7.05
CA PHE A 87 -1.73 19.45 -7.89
C PHE A 87 -0.71 20.28 -7.11
N ASP A 88 -1.03 20.69 -5.88
CA ASP A 88 -0.13 21.46 -5.03
C ASP A 88 1.14 20.67 -4.65
N SER A 89 1.05 19.34 -4.57
CA SER A 89 2.19 18.48 -4.27
C SER A 89 3.34 18.61 -5.28
N TRP A 90 3.06 19.06 -6.51
CA TRP A 90 4.07 19.36 -7.54
C TRP A 90 5.07 20.42 -7.10
N HIS A 91 4.66 21.35 -6.27
CA HIS A 91 5.45 22.50 -5.79
C HIS A 91 6.10 22.25 -4.42
N THR A 92 6.04 21.02 -3.90
CA THR A 92 6.73 20.69 -2.66
C THR A 92 8.24 20.58 -2.87
N PRO A 93 9.09 20.95 -1.88
CA PRO A 93 10.53 20.82 -1.98
C PRO A 93 11.01 19.41 -2.34
N LYS A 94 10.30 18.38 -1.85
CA LYS A 94 10.59 16.98 -2.15
C LYS A 94 10.35 16.65 -3.64
N ALA A 95 9.26 17.18 -4.21
CA ALA A 95 8.93 16.96 -5.63
C ALA A 95 9.91 17.73 -6.53
N GLU A 96 10.29 18.94 -6.18
CA GLU A 96 11.28 19.74 -6.90
C GLU A 96 12.65 19.05 -6.91
N GLU A 97 13.11 18.56 -5.76
CA GLU A 97 14.36 17.81 -5.67
C GLU A 97 14.32 16.51 -6.49
N TYR A 98 13.20 15.77 -6.44
CA TYR A 98 13.02 14.57 -7.25
C TYR A 98 13.12 14.88 -8.75
N ARG A 99 12.42 15.93 -9.23
CA ARG A 99 12.49 16.34 -10.64
C ARG A 99 13.91 16.73 -11.06
N ARG A 100 14.60 17.47 -10.21
CA ARG A 100 16.01 17.85 -10.44
C ARG A 100 16.91 16.62 -10.60
N LEU A 101 16.75 15.61 -9.75
CA LEU A 101 17.53 14.36 -9.81
C LEU A 101 17.20 13.51 -11.03
N MET A 102 15.94 13.50 -11.45
CA MET A 102 15.45 12.68 -12.56
C MET A 102 15.51 13.39 -13.93
N GLY A 103 15.90 14.66 -13.96
CA GLY A 103 15.93 15.45 -15.19
C GLY A 103 14.55 15.74 -15.79
N VAL A 104 13.52 15.80 -14.95
CA VAL A 104 12.15 16.16 -15.34
C VAL A 104 12.01 17.68 -15.36
N SER A 105 11.43 18.23 -16.44
CA SER A 105 11.23 19.68 -16.58
C SER A 105 10.21 20.22 -15.57
N ASP A 106 10.50 21.38 -15.01
CA ASP A 106 9.56 22.11 -14.15
C ASP A 106 8.36 22.70 -14.92
N ASP A 107 8.48 22.85 -16.24
CA ASP A 107 7.37 23.27 -17.13
C ASP A 107 6.29 22.19 -17.30
N TRP A 108 6.55 20.97 -16.87
CA TRP A 108 5.54 19.90 -16.85
C TRP A 108 4.60 20.12 -15.66
N GLY A 109 3.63 19.26 -15.52
CA GLY A 109 2.72 19.23 -14.40
C GLY A 109 2.51 17.80 -13.93
N THR A 110 1.77 17.66 -12.85
CA THR A 110 1.26 16.36 -12.43
C THR A 110 -0.12 16.09 -13.03
N ALA A 111 -0.56 14.84 -12.95
CA ALA A 111 -1.91 14.41 -13.33
C ALA A 111 -2.57 13.71 -12.13
N VAL A 112 -3.90 13.75 -12.11
CA VAL A 112 -4.71 13.09 -11.08
C VAL A 112 -5.45 11.91 -11.68
N ILE A 113 -5.37 10.76 -11.01
CA ILE A 113 -6.17 9.58 -11.33
C ILE A 113 -7.14 9.33 -10.17
N VAL A 114 -8.43 9.39 -10.46
CA VAL A 114 -9.48 8.99 -9.51
C VAL A 114 -9.78 7.52 -9.72
N GLN A 115 -9.39 6.70 -8.74
CA GLN A 115 -9.50 5.24 -8.83
C GLN A 115 -10.46 4.70 -7.77
N ALA A 116 -11.28 3.73 -8.15
CA ALA A 116 -12.12 3.02 -7.20
C ALA A 116 -11.28 2.30 -6.14
N MET A 117 -11.69 2.43 -4.88
CA MET A 117 -11.04 1.72 -3.78
C MET A 117 -11.29 0.22 -3.85
N VAL A 118 -10.24 -0.56 -3.66
CA VAL A 118 -10.29 -2.00 -3.39
C VAL A 118 -9.71 -2.27 -2.00
N PHE A 119 -10.19 -3.33 -1.34
CA PHE A 119 -10.02 -3.46 0.10
C PHE A 119 -9.32 -4.78 0.48
N GLY A 120 -8.04 -4.71 0.77
CA GLY A 120 -7.25 -5.81 1.33
C GLY A 120 -7.57 -6.13 2.80
N ASN A 121 -8.36 -5.29 3.46
CA ASN A 121 -8.73 -5.40 4.87
C ASN A 121 -10.16 -5.90 5.11
N LEU A 122 -10.74 -6.66 4.18
CA LEU A 122 -12.08 -7.25 4.35
C LEU A 122 -12.10 -8.42 5.34
N GLY A 123 -10.97 -9.09 5.55
CA GLY A 123 -10.82 -10.22 6.45
C GLY A 123 -9.65 -11.12 6.09
N LEU A 124 -9.67 -12.36 6.58
CA LEU A 124 -8.55 -13.30 6.42
C LEU A 124 -8.39 -13.89 5.00
N GLN A 125 -9.33 -13.62 4.10
CA GLN A 125 -9.28 -14.02 2.69
C GLN A 125 -8.91 -12.87 1.76
N SER A 126 -8.63 -11.69 2.31
CA SER A 126 -8.23 -10.50 1.57
C SER A 126 -6.84 -10.04 2.02
N GLY A 127 -6.18 -9.28 1.17
CA GLY A 127 -4.86 -8.75 1.47
C GLY A 127 -4.35 -7.83 0.39
N SER A 128 -3.17 -7.26 0.62
CA SER A 128 -2.47 -6.39 -0.33
C SER A 128 -1.00 -6.76 -0.38
N GLY A 129 -0.32 -6.36 -1.43
CA GLY A 129 1.10 -6.65 -1.57
C GLY A 129 1.79 -5.80 -2.61
N VAL A 130 3.11 -5.90 -2.59
CA VAL A 130 4.02 -5.36 -3.60
C VAL A 130 4.91 -6.48 -4.07
N LEU A 131 5.04 -6.66 -5.36
CA LEU A 131 5.94 -7.65 -5.93
C LEU A 131 6.79 -7.08 -7.06
N PHE A 132 7.90 -7.74 -7.29
CA PHE A 132 8.78 -7.55 -8.44
C PHE A 132 8.63 -8.76 -9.38
N THR A 133 8.64 -8.51 -10.68
CA THR A 133 8.56 -9.58 -11.70
C THR A 133 9.90 -10.25 -11.98
N ALA A 134 10.97 -9.77 -11.35
CA ALA A 134 12.32 -10.36 -11.42
C ALA A 134 12.95 -10.38 -10.03
N HIS A 135 13.91 -11.28 -9.84
CA HIS A 135 14.67 -11.35 -8.60
C HIS A 135 15.46 -10.04 -8.39
N PRO A 136 15.31 -9.32 -7.26
CA PRO A 136 15.92 -8.00 -7.08
C PRO A 136 17.45 -8.01 -7.04
N TYR A 137 18.06 -9.15 -6.65
CA TYR A 137 19.51 -9.25 -6.43
C TYR A 137 20.23 -10.21 -7.41
N ARG A 138 19.50 -10.94 -8.25
CA ARG A 138 20.08 -11.92 -9.17
C ARG A 138 19.55 -11.68 -10.58
N LYS A 139 20.45 -11.72 -11.57
CA LYS A 139 20.05 -11.68 -12.98
C LYS A 139 19.49 -13.05 -13.37
N VAL A 140 18.20 -13.22 -13.26
CA VAL A 140 17.47 -14.41 -13.74
C VAL A 140 16.79 -14.06 -15.05
N ARG A 141 16.91 -14.94 -16.05
CA ARG A 141 16.29 -14.74 -17.38
C ARG A 141 14.81 -15.13 -17.43
N ARG A 142 14.19 -15.38 -16.30
CA ARG A 142 12.77 -15.76 -16.19
C ARG A 142 12.01 -14.80 -15.29
N VAL A 143 10.71 -14.66 -15.52
CA VAL A 143 9.83 -14.01 -14.56
C VAL A 143 9.86 -14.82 -13.27
N ALA A 144 10.21 -14.18 -12.18
CA ALA A 144 10.21 -14.73 -10.83
C ALA A 144 9.51 -13.72 -9.92
N LEU A 145 8.42 -14.12 -9.27
CA LEU A 145 7.68 -13.24 -8.37
C LEU A 145 8.39 -13.16 -7.03
N TRP A 146 8.78 -11.94 -6.68
CA TRP A 146 9.51 -11.63 -5.46
C TRP A 146 8.89 -10.41 -4.78
N GLY A 147 8.65 -10.45 -3.48
CA GLY A 147 8.08 -9.31 -2.76
C GLY A 147 7.35 -9.74 -1.52
N ASP A 148 6.48 -8.90 -1.02
CA ASP A 148 5.79 -9.10 0.24
C ASP A 148 4.30 -8.82 0.13
N TYR A 149 3.50 -9.56 0.91
CA TYR A 149 2.08 -9.31 1.07
C TYR A 149 1.65 -9.42 2.55
N ALA A 150 0.54 -8.80 2.89
CA ALA A 150 -0.10 -8.94 4.19
C ALA A 150 -1.58 -9.29 4.04
N ILE A 151 -2.14 -9.97 5.04
CA ILE A 151 -3.51 -10.44 5.07
C ILE A 151 -4.32 -9.57 6.01
N GLY A 152 -5.50 -9.14 5.55
CA GLY A 152 -6.40 -8.31 6.34
C GLY A 152 -5.92 -6.88 6.53
N ASP A 153 -4.94 -6.45 5.73
CA ASP A 153 -4.34 -5.11 5.77
C ASP A 153 -4.26 -4.48 4.38
N GLN A 154 -4.10 -3.17 4.34
CA GLN A 154 -3.91 -2.40 3.11
C GLN A 154 -2.41 -2.28 2.77
N GLY A 155 -2.10 -2.06 1.48
CA GLY A 155 -0.73 -1.95 0.98
C GLY A 155 0.13 -0.89 1.68
N GLU A 156 -0.48 0.21 2.10
CA GLU A 156 0.19 1.28 2.85
C GLU A 156 0.82 0.79 4.17
N ASP A 157 0.15 -0.12 4.88
CA ASP A 157 0.67 -0.70 6.13
C ASP A 157 1.89 -1.61 5.88
N ILE A 158 1.98 -2.24 4.70
CA ILE A 158 3.11 -3.09 4.30
C ILE A 158 4.34 -2.22 4.03
N VAL A 159 4.17 -1.19 3.22
CA VAL A 159 5.26 -0.26 2.85
C VAL A 159 5.81 0.48 4.07
N SER A 160 4.97 0.74 5.06
CA SER A 160 5.37 1.37 6.32
C SER A 160 6.01 0.43 7.34
N GLY A 161 6.00 -0.89 7.09
CA GLY A 161 6.54 -1.89 8.03
C GLY A 161 5.69 -2.08 9.30
N LEU A 162 4.44 -1.61 9.30
CA LEU A 162 3.54 -1.67 10.46
C LEU A 162 2.86 -3.02 10.64
N VAL A 163 2.94 -3.90 9.65
CA VAL A 163 2.30 -5.22 9.65
C VAL A 163 3.30 -6.33 9.35
N THR A 164 3.00 -7.53 9.82
CA THR A 164 3.79 -8.72 9.50
C THR A 164 3.53 -9.10 8.05
N SER A 165 4.54 -8.95 7.20
CA SER A 165 4.50 -9.35 5.81
C SER A 165 4.92 -10.81 5.61
N HIS A 166 4.47 -11.40 4.52
CA HIS A 166 4.75 -12.77 4.10
C HIS A 166 5.32 -12.78 2.67
N PRO A 167 6.16 -13.77 2.33
CA PRO A 167 6.78 -13.86 1.01
C PRO A 167 5.75 -14.16 -0.09
N ILE A 168 6.02 -13.69 -1.31
CA ILE A 168 5.16 -13.95 -2.47
C ILE A 168 5.30 -15.40 -2.94
N SER A 169 6.53 -15.91 -3.10
CA SER A 169 6.79 -17.24 -3.63
C SER A 169 7.42 -18.18 -2.61
N VAL A 170 7.30 -19.48 -2.85
CA VAL A 170 8.00 -20.53 -2.09
C VAL A 170 9.51 -20.37 -2.27
N GLU A 171 9.99 -20.14 -3.50
CA GLU A 171 11.42 -19.91 -3.78
C GLU A 171 11.98 -18.76 -2.95
N GLN A 172 11.22 -17.66 -2.82
CA GLN A 172 11.63 -16.55 -1.96
C GLN A 172 11.68 -16.96 -0.49
N ALA A 173 10.67 -17.67 -0.01
CA ALA A 173 10.60 -18.09 1.39
C ALA A 173 11.82 -18.96 1.76
N GLU A 174 12.20 -19.91 0.90
CA GLU A 174 13.37 -20.77 1.08
C GLU A 174 14.67 -19.96 1.15
N ILE A 175 14.85 -18.99 0.22
CA ILE A 175 16.06 -18.17 0.17
C ILE A 175 16.18 -17.22 1.36
N ASP A 176 15.05 -16.65 1.80
CA ASP A 176 15.00 -15.72 2.92
C ASP A 176 14.93 -16.42 4.29
N GLY A 177 14.83 -17.75 4.34
CA GLY A 177 14.66 -18.51 5.59
C GLY A 177 13.32 -18.25 6.27
N ARG A 178 12.27 -17.97 5.50
CA ARG A 178 10.90 -17.68 5.95
C ARG A 178 10.01 -18.90 5.79
N ASP A 179 8.89 -18.95 6.50
CA ASP A 179 7.91 -20.04 6.45
C ASP A 179 7.23 -20.09 5.06
N GLU A 180 7.53 -21.10 4.26
CA GLU A 180 6.97 -21.33 2.92
C GLU A 180 5.44 -21.49 2.93
N ASN A 181 4.87 -22.04 4.01
CA ASN A 181 3.41 -22.21 4.13
C ASN A 181 2.66 -20.89 4.30
N LYS A 182 3.38 -19.81 4.59
CA LYS A 182 2.85 -18.45 4.65
C LYS A 182 3.02 -17.69 3.34
N SER A 183 3.68 -18.28 2.32
CA SER A 183 3.80 -17.63 1.02
C SER A 183 2.45 -17.45 0.34
N LEU A 184 2.32 -16.40 -0.49
CA LEU A 184 1.12 -16.18 -1.30
C LEU A 184 0.86 -17.39 -2.21
N GLU A 185 1.93 -17.97 -2.77
CA GLU A 185 1.87 -19.15 -3.63
C GLU A 185 1.16 -20.34 -2.97
N ARG A 186 1.44 -20.59 -1.69
CA ARG A 186 0.81 -21.70 -0.94
C ARG A 186 -0.56 -21.35 -0.42
N ARG A 187 -0.74 -20.14 0.07
CA ARG A 187 -1.95 -19.74 0.78
C ARG A 187 -3.07 -19.24 -0.12
N PHE A 188 -2.72 -18.57 -1.23
CA PHE A 188 -3.65 -18.03 -2.22
C PHE A 188 -3.21 -18.40 -3.64
N PRO A 189 -3.25 -19.71 -4.00
CA PRO A 189 -2.67 -20.17 -5.26
C PRO A 189 -3.33 -19.56 -6.49
N ASN A 190 -4.63 -19.30 -6.49
CA ASN A 190 -5.32 -18.66 -7.62
C ASN A 190 -4.81 -17.22 -7.84
N THR A 191 -4.71 -16.45 -6.76
CA THR A 191 -4.15 -15.08 -6.78
C THR A 191 -2.70 -15.08 -7.29
N TYR A 192 -1.87 -16.01 -6.78
CA TYR A 192 -0.48 -16.15 -7.21
C TYR A 192 -0.36 -16.50 -8.71
N GLN A 193 -1.13 -17.46 -9.19
CA GLN A 193 -1.12 -17.86 -10.61
C GLN A 193 -1.60 -16.72 -11.52
N ARG A 194 -2.57 -15.93 -11.07
CA ARG A 194 -3.04 -14.76 -11.82
C ARG A 194 -1.96 -13.68 -11.88
N LEU A 195 -1.28 -13.39 -10.78
CA LEU A 195 -0.14 -12.47 -10.75
C LEU A 195 1.01 -12.94 -11.65
N LEU A 196 1.31 -14.23 -11.64
CA LEU A 196 2.34 -14.82 -12.50
C LEU A 196 1.98 -14.70 -13.99
N SER A 197 0.71 -14.93 -14.33
CA SER A 197 0.19 -14.75 -15.71
C SER A 197 0.32 -13.31 -16.18
N ILE A 198 -0.12 -12.35 -15.35
CA ILE A 198 -0.02 -10.90 -15.66
C ILE A 198 1.45 -10.50 -15.81
N SER A 199 2.31 -10.94 -14.92
CA SER A 199 3.75 -10.62 -14.97
C SER A 199 4.42 -11.16 -16.24
N ARG A 200 4.03 -12.36 -16.69
CA ARG A 200 4.52 -12.93 -17.96
C ARG A 200 4.01 -12.16 -19.17
N GLU A 201 2.74 -11.78 -19.18
CA GLU A 201 2.18 -10.93 -20.24
C GLU A 201 2.95 -9.61 -20.36
N LEU A 202 3.17 -8.90 -19.23
CA LEU A 202 3.89 -7.64 -19.25
C LEU A 202 5.33 -7.78 -19.77
N VAL A 203 6.07 -8.78 -19.27
CA VAL A 203 7.51 -8.92 -19.56
C VAL A 203 7.75 -9.61 -20.90
N TYR A 204 6.97 -10.63 -21.28
CA TYR A 204 7.24 -11.43 -22.48
C TYR A 204 6.41 -11.00 -23.68
N ASP A 205 5.11 -10.72 -23.48
CA ASP A 205 4.23 -10.44 -24.62
C ASP A 205 4.25 -8.94 -24.97
N LYS A 206 4.33 -8.07 -23.96
CA LYS A 206 4.45 -6.60 -24.14
C LYS A 206 5.91 -6.12 -24.18
N GLU A 207 6.87 -6.99 -23.92
CA GLU A 207 8.32 -6.69 -23.92
C GLU A 207 8.69 -5.53 -22.97
N TRP A 208 7.96 -5.36 -21.86
CA TRP A 208 8.28 -4.36 -20.87
C TRP A 208 9.50 -4.79 -20.04
N ASN A 209 10.21 -3.79 -19.49
CA ASN A 209 11.22 -4.04 -18.47
C ASN A 209 10.60 -4.80 -17.27
N PRO A 210 11.42 -5.45 -16.44
CA PRO A 210 10.92 -5.99 -15.16
C PRO A 210 10.14 -4.93 -14.38
N GLN A 211 9.00 -5.33 -13.84
CA GLN A 211 8.04 -4.43 -13.19
C GLN A 211 8.01 -4.64 -11.68
N GLU A 212 7.76 -3.54 -10.97
CA GLU A 212 7.22 -3.52 -9.62
C GLU A 212 5.71 -3.37 -9.73
N ILE A 213 4.95 -4.24 -9.06
CA ILE A 213 3.49 -4.30 -9.14
C ILE A 213 2.91 -4.17 -7.74
N GLU A 214 2.04 -3.19 -7.54
CA GLU A 214 1.19 -3.08 -6.36
C GLU A 214 -0.15 -3.73 -6.63
N PHE A 215 -0.61 -4.59 -5.73
CA PHE A 215 -1.84 -5.34 -5.90
C PHE A 215 -2.64 -5.47 -4.60
N THR A 216 -3.94 -5.68 -4.76
CA THR A 216 -4.87 -6.00 -3.67
C THR A 216 -5.79 -7.12 -4.13
N PHE A 217 -6.15 -8.02 -3.22
CA PHE A 217 -7.16 -9.04 -3.45
C PHE A 217 -8.23 -8.98 -2.35
N GLU A 218 -9.49 -9.02 -2.76
CA GLU A 218 -10.67 -8.95 -1.86
C GLU A 218 -11.17 -10.34 -1.44
N GLY A 219 -10.62 -11.41 -2.02
CA GLY A 219 -10.96 -12.79 -1.77
C GLY A 219 -9.94 -13.75 -2.39
N ALA A 220 -10.17 -15.05 -2.26
CA ALA A 220 -9.25 -16.10 -2.69
C ALA A 220 -9.32 -16.43 -4.21
N GLU A 221 -10.34 -15.93 -4.90
CA GLU A 221 -10.54 -16.21 -6.32
C GLU A 221 -9.72 -15.26 -7.20
N ALA A 222 -9.30 -15.74 -8.37
CA ALA A 222 -8.45 -14.99 -9.29
C ALA A 222 -9.10 -13.68 -9.80
N GLU A 223 -10.42 -13.66 -9.91
CA GLU A 223 -11.23 -12.51 -10.35
C GLU A 223 -11.31 -11.40 -9.29
N GLN A 224 -10.95 -11.71 -8.04
CA GLN A 224 -10.93 -10.77 -6.92
C GLN A 224 -9.54 -10.13 -6.71
N LEU A 225 -8.63 -10.34 -7.66
CA LEU A 225 -7.33 -9.68 -7.73
C LEU A 225 -7.43 -8.38 -8.54
N TYR A 226 -6.87 -7.31 -7.99
CA TYR A 226 -6.80 -5.99 -8.60
C TYR A 226 -5.35 -5.51 -8.64
N ILE A 227 -4.89 -5.10 -9.81
CA ILE A 227 -3.61 -4.41 -9.96
C ILE A 227 -3.85 -2.91 -9.75
N LEU A 228 -3.13 -2.33 -8.81
CA LEU A 228 -3.29 -0.93 -8.45
C LEU A 228 -2.31 -0.04 -9.22
N GLN A 229 -1.07 -0.50 -9.33
CA GLN A 229 -0.01 0.22 -10.01
C GLN A 229 1.02 -0.76 -10.57
N THR A 230 1.64 -0.38 -11.67
CA THR A 230 2.86 -1.02 -12.17
C THR A 230 3.85 0.04 -12.61
N ARG A 231 5.13 -0.21 -12.37
CA ARG A 231 6.24 0.66 -12.80
C ARG A 231 7.48 -0.15 -13.10
N ASP A 232 8.37 0.42 -13.90
CA ASP A 232 9.66 -0.22 -14.17
C ASP A 232 10.43 -0.42 -12.87
N MET A 233 10.95 -1.62 -12.69
CA MET A 233 11.78 -1.96 -11.55
C MET A 233 13.09 -1.19 -11.60
N ILE A 234 13.39 -0.41 -10.55
CA ILE A 234 14.67 0.30 -10.45
C ILE A 234 15.76 -0.71 -10.08
N THR A 235 16.57 -1.10 -11.05
CA THR A 235 17.78 -1.90 -10.80
C THR A 235 18.95 -0.97 -10.48
N ILE A 236 19.46 -1.02 -9.25
CA ILE A 236 20.70 -0.34 -8.90
C ILE A 236 21.83 -1.05 -9.69
N LYS A 237 22.31 -0.43 -10.76
CA LYS A 237 23.53 -0.89 -11.40
C LYS A 237 24.66 -0.74 -10.37
N LYS A 238 25.16 -1.86 -9.80
CA LYS A 238 26.45 -1.84 -9.12
C LYS A 238 27.45 -1.27 -10.14
N LYS A 239 28.07 -0.13 -9.80
CA LYS A 239 29.27 0.30 -10.53
C LYS A 239 30.27 -0.84 -10.43
N GLU A 240 30.57 -1.43 -11.57
CA GLU A 240 31.74 -2.32 -11.69
C GLU A 240 32.98 -1.43 -11.45
N HIS A 241 33.66 -1.69 -10.36
CA HIS A 241 35.02 -1.18 -10.11
C HIS A 241 36.02 -2.11 -10.68
#